data_9789006eb8cd08defe5c65eb3e18c117
#
_entry.id   9789006eb8cd08defe5c65eb3e18c117
#
_cell.length_a   1.000
_cell.length_b   1.000
_cell.length_c   1.000
_cell.angle_alpha   90.00
_cell.angle_beta   90.00
_cell.angle_gamma   90.00
#
_symmetry.space_group_name_H-M   'P 1'
#
loop_
_entity.id
_entity.type
_entity.pdbx_description
1 polymer ?
#
loop_
_entity_poly.entity_id
_entity_poly.type
_entity_poly.pdbx_seq_one_letter_code
_entity_poly.pdbx_strand_id
1 'polypeptide(L)'
;IRDRIVQECMRIVLEPILEAQFFAHSYGFRPMRDAAMALERVDIIMHNTGNYWIVEGDISKCFDRIDHSILIKRLYHMGIKDRRVLQIIKAMLKAGVMEECAVNEEGTPQGGLISPLLANVYLDIMDEWVSKQWENKRTRHQYVQDQSRYAVMRKKTTLVPGYLVRYADDFIIATDTRAHAEDWKARLQSLLQEKMKLTLSQEKTLITDIRKKYIKFLGYEFKMVRGKSRRGYIPRTIPDRERLK
;
A
#
# COMPACT_ATOMS: atom_id res chain seq x y z
N ILE A 1 28.11 13.14 3.88
CA ILE A 1 28.56 12.21 2.82
C ILE A 1 28.76 10.80 3.40
N ARG A 2 29.53 10.61 4.50
CA ARG A 2 29.84 9.29 5.08
C ARG A 2 28.55 8.50 5.42
N ASP A 3 27.59 9.12 6.11
CA ASP A 3 26.34 8.47 6.51
C ASP A 3 25.51 8.04 5.31
N ARG A 4 25.50 8.81 4.22
CA ARG A 4 24.83 8.43 2.97
C ARG A 4 25.46 7.20 2.31
N ILE A 5 26.78 7.07 2.36
CA ILE A 5 27.49 5.89 1.82
C ILE A 5 27.06 4.66 2.63
N VAL A 6 27.05 4.75 3.97
CA VAL A 6 26.62 3.63 4.83
C VAL A 6 25.16 3.26 4.56
N GLN A 7 24.28 4.24 4.44
CA GLN A 7 22.86 4.01 4.08
C GLN A 7 22.73 3.28 2.76
N GLU A 8 23.46 3.70 1.73
CA GLU A 8 23.42 3.07 0.41
C GLU A 8 23.97 1.65 0.42
N CYS A 9 25.10 1.40 1.09
CA CYS A 9 25.61 0.05 1.28
C CYS A 9 24.58 -0.87 1.95
N MET A 10 23.91 -0.37 3.00
CA MET A 10 22.86 -1.11 3.69
C MET A 10 21.66 -1.36 2.78
N ARG A 11 21.24 -0.37 1.98
CA ARG A 11 20.15 -0.51 1.01
C ARG A 11 20.47 -1.59 -0.01
N ILE A 12 21.64 -1.54 -0.64
CA ILE A 12 22.06 -2.52 -1.66
C ILE A 12 22.02 -3.96 -1.14
N VAL A 13 22.43 -4.17 0.11
CA VAL A 13 22.45 -5.52 0.71
C VAL A 13 21.04 -5.98 1.11
N LEU A 14 20.23 -5.10 1.68
CA LEU A 14 18.93 -5.47 2.24
C LEU A 14 17.81 -5.51 1.19
N GLU A 15 17.85 -4.66 0.18
CA GLU A 15 16.78 -4.51 -0.81
C GLU A 15 16.43 -5.83 -1.51
N PRO A 16 17.37 -6.63 -2.03
CA PRO A 16 17.02 -7.90 -2.70
C PRO A 16 16.33 -8.91 -1.77
N ILE A 17 16.72 -8.92 -0.49
CA ILE A 17 16.18 -9.84 0.52
C ILE A 17 14.73 -9.45 0.88
N LEU A 18 14.50 -8.15 1.06
CA LEU A 18 13.21 -7.61 1.46
C LEU A 18 12.24 -7.55 0.28
N GLU A 19 12.72 -7.18 -0.91
CA GLU A 19 11.93 -7.08 -2.14
C GLU A 19 11.24 -8.39 -2.51
N ALA A 20 11.91 -9.52 -2.30
CA ALA A 20 11.37 -10.85 -2.56
C ALA A 20 10.14 -11.20 -1.69
N GLN A 21 9.91 -10.47 -0.59
CA GLN A 21 8.85 -10.73 0.38
C GLN A 21 7.71 -9.73 0.35
N PHE A 22 7.93 -8.55 -0.23
CA PHE A 22 6.89 -7.52 -0.29
C PHE A 22 5.67 -7.96 -1.08
N PHE A 23 4.52 -7.47 -0.66
CA PHE A 23 3.26 -7.71 -1.34
C PHE A 23 3.33 -7.31 -2.82
N ALA A 24 2.78 -8.16 -3.69
CA ALA A 24 2.89 -8.00 -5.14
C ALA A 24 2.27 -6.70 -5.66
N HIS A 25 1.28 -6.12 -4.99
CA HIS A 25 0.57 -4.92 -5.41
C HIS A 25 0.89 -3.69 -4.55
N SER A 26 2.10 -3.65 -4.01
CA SER A 26 2.77 -2.47 -3.48
C SER A 26 3.81 -2.00 -4.50
N TYR A 27 3.78 -0.73 -4.90
CA TYR A 27 4.53 -0.23 -6.06
C TYR A 27 5.52 0.89 -5.75
N GLY A 28 5.20 1.79 -4.81
CA GLY A 28 6.02 2.97 -4.53
C GLY A 28 7.41 2.63 -3.97
N PHE A 29 8.43 3.32 -4.46
CA PHE A 29 9.82 3.18 -4.01
C PHE A 29 10.40 1.77 -4.11
N ARG A 30 9.98 1.01 -5.10
CA ARG A 30 10.45 -0.35 -5.34
C ARG A 30 11.14 -0.47 -6.69
N PRO A 31 12.24 -1.24 -6.80
CA PRO A 31 12.92 -1.45 -8.08
C PRO A 31 11.96 -2.13 -9.07
N MET A 32 12.09 -1.76 -10.35
CA MET A 32 11.30 -2.31 -11.46
C MET A 32 9.76 -2.15 -11.29
N ARG A 33 9.32 -1.18 -10.47
CA ARG A 33 7.90 -0.87 -10.26
C ARG A 33 7.68 0.63 -10.38
N ASP A 34 6.61 1.00 -11.04
CA ASP A 34 6.26 2.39 -11.30
C ASP A 34 4.77 2.69 -11.04
N ALA A 35 4.41 3.94 -11.21
CA ALA A 35 3.04 4.40 -11.05
C ALA A 35 2.12 3.82 -12.14
N ALA A 36 2.61 3.61 -13.37
CA ALA A 36 1.82 3.06 -14.46
C ALA A 36 1.35 1.65 -14.15
N MET A 37 2.22 0.81 -13.56
CA MET A 37 1.86 -0.54 -13.12
C MET A 37 0.79 -0.53 -12.01
N ALA A 38 0.87 0.43 -11.09
CA ALA A 38 -0.17 0.60 -10.05
C ALA A 38 -1.51 0.99 -10.66
N LEU A 39 -1.50 1.93 -11.61
CA LEU A 39 -2.70 2.38 -12.34
C LEU A 39 -3.32 1.26 -13.16
N GLU A 40 -2.50 0.48 -13.89
CA GLU A 40 -2.95 -0.70 -14.62
C GLU A 40 -3.61 -1.73 -13.70
N ARG A 41 -3.04 -1.95 -12.52
CA ARG A 41 -3.63 -2.85 -11.52
C ARG A 41 -5.01 -2.37 -11.07
N VAL A 42 -5.20 -1.07 -10.89
CA VAL A 42 -6.50 -0.47 -10.57
C VAL A 42 -7.50 -0.75 -11.69
N ASP A 43 -7.13 -0.52 -12.95
CA ASP A 43 -7.97 -0.79 -14.11
C ASP A 43 -8.36 -2.29 -14.21
N ILE A 44 -7.41 -3.19 -13.99
CA ILE A 44 -7.64 -4.65 -13.98
C ILE A 44 -8.66 -5.02 -12.89
N ILE A 45 -8.52 -4.49 -11.68
CA ILE A 45 -9.47 -4.75 -10.59
C ILE A 45 -10.87 -4.25 -10.97
N MET A 46 -10.97 -3.02 -11.42
CA MET A 46 -12.26 -2.42 -11.82
C MET A 46 -12.95 -3.21 -12.93
N HIS A 47 -12.20 -3.61 -13.95
CA HIS A 47 -12.74 -4.33 -15.11
C HIS A 47 -13.15 -5.76 -14.75
N ASN A 48 -12.30 -6.49 -14.03
CA ASN A 48 -12.42 -7.94 -13.88
C ASN A 48 -13.20 -8.40 -12.66
N THR A 49 -13.26 -7.60 -11.57
CA THR A 49 -13.78 -8.11 -10.29
C THR A 49 -15.23 -7.71 -10.02
N GLY A 50 -15.71 -6.58 -10.56
CA GLY A 50 -17.02 -6.01 -10.22
C GLY A 50 -17.06 -5.35 -8.85
N ASN A 51 -15.90 -5.08 -8.25
CA ASN A 51 -15.78 -4.37 -6.99
C ASN A 51 -15.70 -2.88 -7.27
N TYR A 52 -16.80 -2.17 -7.09
CA TYR A 52 -16.95 -0.76 -7.49
C TYR A 52 -16.97 0.20 -6.31
N TRP A 53 -16.88 -0.29 -5.09
CA TRP A 53 -16.71 0.52 -3.91
C TRP A 53 -15.23 0.60 -3.55
N ILE A 54 -14.70 1.81 -3.55
CA ILE A 54 -13.30 2.06 -3.30
C ILE A 54 -13.14 2.80 -1.98
N VAL A 55 -12.26 2.29 -1.13
CA VAL A 55 -11.69 3.02 0.00
C VAL A 55 -10.41 3.64 -0.48
N GLU A 56 -10.41 4.96 -0.65
CA GLU A 56 -9.19 5.76 -0.89
C GLU A 56 -8.60 6.10 0.47
N GLY A 57 -7.33 5.83 0.70
CA GLY A 57 -6.70 6.06 1.99
C GLY A 57 -5.32 6.68 1.88
N ASP A 58 -5.02 7.55 2.82
CA ASP A 58 -3.74 8.22 2.99
C ASP A 58 -3.34 8.10 4.47
N ILE A 59 -2.07 7.78 4.72
CA ILE A 59 -1.55 7.63 6.07
C ILE A 59 -0.90 8.94 6.51
N SER A 60 -1.51 9.61 7.48
CA SER A 60 -1.04 10.90 7.96
C SER A 60 0.40 10.84 8.48
N LYS A 61 1.29 11.64 7.88
CA LYS A 61 2.70 11.78 8.30
C LYS A 61 3.37 10.41 8.49
N CYS A 62 3.23 9.52 7.49
CA CYS A 62 3.67 8.15 7.58
C CYS A 62 5.15 8.04 7.98
N PHE A 63 6.02 8.77 7.30
CA PHE A 63 7.47 8.73 7.51
C PHE A 63 7.88 9.21 8.91
N ASP A 64 7.23 10.27 9.42
CA ASP A 64 7.54 10.88 10.73
C ASP A 64 7.07 10.04 11.92
N ARG A 65 6.12 9.14 11.69
CA ARG A 65 5.46 8.38 12.75
C ARG A 65 5.84 6.91 12.79
N ILE A 66 6.85 6.49 12.06
CA ILE A 66 7.34 5.12 12.08
C ILE A 66 7.93 4.79 13.45
N ASP A 67 7.29 3.84 14.16
CA ASP A 67 7.84 3.33 15.42
C ASP A 67 9.05 2.43 15.14
N HIS A 68 10.21 2.88 15.59
CA HIS A 68 11.48 2.19 15.37
C HIS A 68 11.49 0.77 15.93
N SER A 69 10.81 0.53 17.05
CA SER A 69 10.76 -0.80 17.68
C SER A 69 9.95 -1.79 16.84
N ILE A 70 8.83 -1.33 16.28
CA ILE A 70 7.99 -2.13 15.39
C ILE A 70 8.75 -2.42 14.09
N LEU A 71 9.42 -1.42 13.51
CA LEU A 71 10.23 -1.57 12.30
C LEU A 71 11.34 -2.61 12.48
N ILE A 72 12.11 -2.52 13.56
CA ILE A 72 13.19 -3.48 13.86
C ILE A 72 12.63 -4.90 14.04
N LYS A 73 11.49 -5.05 14.73
CA LYS A 73 10.80 -6.34 14.85
C LYS A 73 10.36 -6.86 13.49
N ARG A 74 9.83 -6.01 12.62
CA ARG A 74 9.42 -6.42 11.26
C ARG A 74 10.60 -6.88 10.44
N LEU A 75 11.72 -6.17 10.42
CA LEU A 75 12.96 -6.59 9.77
C LEU A 75 13.41 -7.96 10.26
N TYR A 76 13.38 -8.19 11.56
CA TYR A 76 13.73 -9.50 12.14
C TYR A 76 12.81 -10.62 11.63
N HIS A 77 11.50 -10.37 11.57
CA HIS A 77 10.53 -11.33 11.04
C HIS A 77 10.70 -11.59 9.53
N MET A 78 11.16 -10.61 8.78
CA MET A 78 11.51 -10.75 7.36
C MET A 78 12.90 -11.38 7.13
N GLY A 79 13.53 -11.92 8.18
CA GLY A 79 14.74 -12.72 8.04
C GLY A 79 16.05 -11.95 8.28
N ILE A 80 16.02 -10.66 8.56
CA ILE A 80 17.21 -9.89 8.91
C ILE A 80 17.54 -10.13 10.40
N LYS A 81 18.26 -11.22 10.67
CA LYS A 81 18.53 -11.70 12.03
C LYS A 81 19.90 -11.29 12.59
N ASP A 82 20.79 -10.77 11.73
CA ASP A 82 22.10 -10.30 12.18
C ASP A 82 21.95 -9.10 13.11
N ARG A 83 22.40 -9.29 14.35
CA ARG A 83 22.31 -8.25 15.39
C ARG A 83 23.10 -6.99 15.06
N ARG A 84 24.24 -7.11 14.35
CA ARG A 84 25.07 -5.96 13.97
C ARG A 84 24.34 -5.11 12.95
N VAL A 85 23.72 -5.76 11.93
CA VAL A 85 22.90 -5.06 10.92
C VAL A 85 21.75 -4.32 11.59
N LEU A 86 21.01 -4.97 12.49
CA LEU A 86 19.89 -4.34 13.21
C LEU A 86 20.35 -3.20 14.12
N GLN A 87 21.54 -3.29 14.73
CA GLN A 87 22.12 -2.21 15.53
C GLN A 87 22.49 -1.01 14.66
N ILE A 88 23.06 -1.23 13.47
CA ILE A 88 23.37 -0.14 12.51
C ILE A 88 22.09 0.56 12.08
N ILE A 89 21.05 -0.19 11.69
CA ILE A 89 19.74 0.39 11.33
C ILE A 89 19.16 1.19 12.49
N LYS A 90 19.22 0.66 13.72
CA LYS A 90 18.74 1.35 14.92
C LYS A 90 19.51 2.63 15.19
N ALA A 91 20.82 2.65 14.96
CA ALA A 91 21.65 3.85 15.10
C ALA A 91 21.28 4.90 14.04
N MET A 92 21.06 4.49 12.77
CA MET A 92 20.58 5.38 11.70
C MET A 92 19.23 6.01 12.04
N LEU A 93 18.27 5.21 12.53
CA LEU A 93 16.95 5.69 12.94
C LEU A 93 17.03 6.72 14.07
N LYS A 94 17.89 6.48 15.06
CA LYS A 94 18.14 7.44 16.15
C LYS A 94 18.82 8.73 15.69
N ALA A 95 19.59 8.67 14.59
CA ALA A 95 20.22 9.84 13.98
C ALA A 95 19.28 10.63 13.04
N GLY A 96 17.98 10.30 13.01
CA GLY A 96 16.97 11.03 12.24
C GLY A 96 16.87 10.62 10.77
N VAL A 97 17.28 9.41 10.40
CA VAL A 97 17.21 8.94 8.99
C VAL A 97 15.77 8.88 8.46
N MET A 98 14.79 8.68 9.35
CA MET A 98 13.36 8.63 9.00
C MET A 98 12.62 9.93 9.34
N GLU A 99 13.28 10.87 10.03
CA GLU A 99 12.69 12.18 10.31
C GLU A 99 12.79 13.05 9.07
N GLU A 100 11.69 13.67 8.66
CA GLU A 100 11.77 14.81 7.76
C GLU A 100 12.51 15.89 8.50
N CYS A 101 13.71 16.25 8.04
CA CYS A 101 14.40 17.41 8.59
C CYS A 101 13.43 18.59 8.56
N ALA A 102 13.25 19.23 9.72
CA ALA A 102 12.41 20.41 9.87
C ALA A 102 12.60 21.32 8.65
N VAL A 103 11.51 21.63 7.99
CA VAL A 103 11.45 22.42 6.77
C VAL A 103 12.24 23.71 7.00
N ASN A 104 13.46 23.76 6.52
CA ASN A 104 14.05 25.03 6.14
C ASN A 104 13.34 25.44 4.85
N GLU A 105 12.73 26.61 4.82
CA GLU A 105 11.90 27.15 3.76
C GLU A 105 12.60 27.22 2.37
N GLU A 106 13.86 26.83 2.28
CA GLU A 106 14.67 26.75 1.06
C GLU A 106 15.50 25.46 1.04
N GLY A 107 14.95 24.36 0.58
CA GLY A 107 15.72 23.15 0.33
C GLY A 107 14.88 21.89 0.15
N THR A 108 15.20 21.12 -0.86
CA THR A 108 14.64 19.80 -1.14
C THR A 108 14.73 18.91 0.12
N PRO A 109 13.66 18.27 0.61
CA PRO A 109 13.71 17.40 1.76
C PRO A 109 14.72 16.27 1.51
N GLN A 110 15.81 16.25 2.25
CA GLN A 110 16.88 15.29 2.10
C GLN A 110 16.59 14.05 2.94
N GLY A 111 15.58 13.28 2.55
CA GLY A 111 15.31 11.96 3.14
C GLY A 111 16.52 11.04 3.01
N GLY A 112 16.76 10.17 3.98
CA GLY A 112 17.84 9.19 3.93
C GLY A 112 17.64 8.23 2.75
N LEU A 113 18.73 7.79 2.12
CA LEU A 113 18.69 6.88 0.94
C LEU A 113 18.01 5.54 1.24
N ILE A 114 18.06 5.08 2.48
CA ILE A 114 17.43 3.83 2.93
C ILE A 114 15.97 4.03 3.41
N SER A 115 15.55 5.27 3.67
CA SER A 115 14.24 5.57 4.26
C SER A 115 13.06 5.00 3.47
N PRO A 116 13.02 5.08 2.12
CA PRO A 116 11.93 4.51 1.34
C PRO A 116 11.82 2.98 1.47
N LEU A 117 12.95 2.28 1.53
CA LEU A 117 12.98 0.84 1.75
C LEU A 117 12.44 0.49 3.14
N LEU A 118 12.89 1.19 4.18
CA LEU A 118 12.42 0.97 5.55
C LEU A 118 10.93 1.31 5.73
N ALA A 119 10.44 2.35 5.07
CA ALA A 119 9.02 2.67 5.04
C ALA A 119 8.21 1.54 4.40
N ASN A 120 8.67 0.97 3.28
CA ASN A 120 8.02 -0.20 2.68
C ASN A 120 8.02 -1.41 3.61
N VAL A 121 9.10 -1.68 4.34
CA VAL A 121 9.14 -2.73 5.38
C VAL A 121 8.08 -2.50 6.46
N TYR A 122 7.91 -1.26 6.88
CA TYR A 122 6.92 -0.92 7.90
C TYR A 122 5.49 -1.08 7.39
N LEU A 123 5.20 -0.53 6.22
CA LEU A 123 3.88 -0.59 5.59
C LEU A 123 3.49 -1.99 5.10
N ASP A 124 4.46 -2.86 4.87
CA ASP A 124 4.22 -4.27 4.53
C ASP A 124 3.45 -5.02 5.62
N ILE A 125 3.44 -4.54 6.87
CA ILE A 125 2.56 -5.06 7.92
C ILE A 125 1.08 -4.91 7.53
N MET A 126 0.71 -3.75 6.98
CA MET A 126 -0.63 -3.50 6.47
C MET A 126 -0.91 -4.33 5.21
N ASP A 127 0.02 -4.35 4.27
CA ASP A 127 -0.11 -5.08 3.01
C ASP A 127 -0.33 -6.58 3.25
N GLU A 128 0.49 -7.17 4.11
CA GLU A 128 0.38 -8.57 4.49
C GLU A 128 -0.96 -8.87 5.18
N TRP A 129 -1.37 -8.00 6.10
CA TRP A 129 -2.63 -8.18 6.82
C TRP A 129 -3.84 -8.09 5.88
N VAL A 130 -3.91 -7.06 5.01
CA VAL A 130 -5.01 -6.88 4.05
C VAL A 130 -5.06 -8.04 3.06
N SER A 131 -3.93 -8.38 2.46
CA SER A 131 -3.87 -9.45 1.45
C SER A 131 -4.30 -10.80 2.00
N LYS A 132 -3.96 -11.11 3.25
CA LYS A 132 -4.37 -12.35 3.93
C LYS A 132 -5.87 -12.43 4.23
N GLN A 133 -6.60 -11.31 4.21
CA GLN A 133 -8.06 -11.36 4.38
C GLN A 133 -8.76 -11.84 3.10
N TRP A 134 -8.20 -11.57 1.92
CA TRP A 134 -8.82 -11.90 0.64
C TRP A 134 -7.83 -12.43 -0.41
N GLU A 135 -6.96 -11.61 -0.98
CA GLU A 135 -6.14 -11.98 -2.16
C GLU A 135 -5.21 -13.16 -1.87
N ASN A 136 -4.54 -13.17 -0.72
CA ASN A 136 -3.63 -14.23 -0.29
C ASN A 136 -4.25 -15.14 0.79
N LYS A 137 -5.59 -15.15 0.90
CA LYS A 137 -6.29 -16.02 1.85
C LYS A 137 -5.99 -17.47 1.54
N ARG A 138 -5.41 -18.19 2.48
CA ARG A 138 -5.20 -19.63 2.37
C ARG A 138 -6.55 -20.36 2.45
N THR A 139 -6.80 -21.24 1.49
CA THR A 139 -7.98 -22.10 1.43
C THR A 139 -7.58 -23.54 1.60
N ARG A 140 -8.48 -24.40 2.13
CA ARG A 140 -8.23 -25.83 2.30
C ARG A 140 -7.98 -26.54 0.96
N HIS A 141 -8.71 -26.10 -0.09
CA HIS A 141 -8.55 -26.60 -1.46
C HIS A 141 -7.57 -25.70 -2.21
N GLN A 142 -6.64 -26.29 -2.95
CA GLN A 142 -5.73 -25.57 -3.84
C GLN A 142 -6.42 -25.35 -5.19
N TYR A 143 -6.52 -24.10 -5.60
CA TYR A 143 -7.11 -23.70 -6.88
C TYR A 143 -5.97 -23.38 -7.87
N VAL A 144 -6.11 -23.85 -9.11
CA VAL A 144 -5.16 -23.54 -10.20
C VAL A 144 -5.30 -22.06 -10.61
N GLN A 145 -6.53 -21.53 -10.54
CA GLN A 145 -6.81 -20.13 -10.92
C GLN A 145 -7.41 -19.37 -9.74
N ASP A 146 -6.86 -18.20 -9.45
CA ASP A 146 -7.35 -17.31 -8.39
C ASP A 146 -8.80 -16.89 -8.60
N GLN A 147 -9.22 -16.69 -9.84
CA GLN A 147 -10.62 -16.33 -10.13
C GLN A 147 -11.62 -17.39 -9.65
N SER A 148 -11.27 -18.67 -9.80
CA SER A 148 -12.09 -19.79 -9.29
C SER A 148 -12.11 -19.79 -7.76
N ARG A 149 -10.98 -19.53 -7.11
CA ARG A 149 -10.87 -19.36 -5.67
C ARG A 149 -11.77 -18.23 -5.17
N TYR A 150 -11.66 -17.04 -5.76
CA TYR A 150 -12.48 -15.89 -5.37
C TYR A 150 -13.97 -16.13 -5.59
N ALA A 151 -14.37 -16.80 -6.67
CA ALA A 151 -15.76 -17.15 -6.92
C ALA A 151 -16.34 -18.07 -5.84
N VAL A 152 -15.57 -19.07 -5.41
CA VAL A 152 -15.97 -19.99 -4.34
C VAL A 152 -16.01 -19.27 -2.98
N MET A 153 -15.01 -18.45 -2.68
CA MET A 153 -14.95 -17.68 -1.43
C MET A 153 -16.17 -16.75 -1.30
N ARG A 154 -16.55 -16.03 -2.36
CA ARG A 154 -17.75 -15.18 -2.37
C ARG A 154 -19.06 -15.94 -2.14
N LYS A 155 -19.17 -17.17 -2.68
CA LYS A 155 -20.41 -17.95 -2.60
C LYS A 155 -20.54 -18.74 -1.31
N LYS A 156 -19.42 -19.22 -0.74
CA LYS A 156 -19.43 -20.21 0.35
C LYS A 156 -18.90 -19.67 1.68
N THR A 157 -18.49 -18.40 1.73
CA THR A 157 -17.97 -17.81 2.98
C THR A 157 -18.54 -16.42 3.21
N THR A 158 -18.39 -15.93 4.43
CA THR A 158 -18.72 -14.56 4.85
C THR A 158 -17.55 -13.60 4.71
N LEU A 159 -16.49 -14.00 3.99
CA LEU A 159 -15.31 -13.16 3.80
C LEU A 159 -15.63 -11.94 2.94
N VAL A 160 -15.15 -10.80 3.40
CA VAL A 160 -15.30 -9.53 2.70
C VAL A 160 -14.24 -9.40 1.61
N PRO A 161 -14.63 -9.23 0.34
CA PRO A 161 -13.68 -8.98 -0.74
C PRO A 161 -12.86 -7.71 -0.48
N GLY A 162 -11.56 -7.76 -0.79
CA GLY A 162 -10.68 -6.60 -0.65
C GLY A 162 -9.46 -6.76 -1.54
N TYR A 163 -9.30 -5.86 -2.51
CA TYR A 163 -8.17 -5.81 -3.42
C TYR A 163 -7.37 -4.55 -3.13
N LEU A 164 -6.17 -4.74 -2.63
CA LEU A 164 -5.27 -3.64 -2.25
C LEU A 164 -4.37 -3.24 -3.42
N VAL A 165 -4.24 -1.94 -3.63
CA VAL A 165 -3.18 -1.34 -4.44
C VAL A 165 -2.56 -0.22 -3.62
N ARG A 166 -1.24 -0.28 -3.39
CA ARG A 166 -0.52 0.73 -2.61
C ARG A 166 0.64 1.33 -3.39
N TYR A 167 0.80 2.63 -3.26
CA TYR A 167 1.95 3.36 -3.75
C TYR A 167 2.47 4.28 -2.65
N ALA A 168 3.57 3.90 -2.01
CA ALA A 168 4.08 4.54 -0.79
C ALA A 168 3.01 4.54 0.33
N ASP A 169 2.58 5.71 0.80
CA ASP A 169 1.54 5.94 1.80
C ASP A 169 0.13 6.05 1.21
N ASP A 170 0.01 6.33 -0.09
CA ASP A 170 -1.27 6.31 -0.81
C ASP A 170 -1.71 4.88 -1.11
N PHE A 171 -2.97 4.56 -0.83
CA PHE A 171 -3.53 3.26 -1.17
C PHE A 171 -5.00 3.30 -1.52
N ILE A 172 -5.45 2.27 -2.24
CA ILE A 172 -6.86 2.01 -2.46
C ILE A 172 -7.19 0.56 -2.09
N ILE A 173 -8.41 0.34 -1.58
CA ILE A 173 -8.98 -1.00 -1.43
C ILE A 173 -10.31 -1.04 -2.18
N ALA A 174 -10.41 -1.96 -3.16
CA ALA A 174 -11.63 -2.18 -3.92
C ALA A 174 -12.45 -3.32 -3.29
N THR A 175 -13.74 -3.08 -3.08
CA THR A 175 -14.70 -4.04 -2.52
C THR A 175 -16.06 -3.96 -3.24
N ASP A 176 -16.97 -4.86 -2.92
CA ASP A 176 -18.22 -5.05 -3.65
C ASP A 176 -19.40 -4.19 -3.14
N THR A 177 -19.46 -3.88 -1.84
CA THR A 177 -20.57 -3.13 -1.24
C THR A 177 -20.09 -1.95 -0.40
N ARG A 178 -20.98 -0.98 -0.16
CA ARG A 178 -20.69 0.16 0.72
C ARG A 178 -20.43 -0.29 2.15
N ALA A 179 -21.23 -1.22 2.66
CA ALA A 179 -21.06 -1.75 4.01
C ALA A 179 -19.69 -2.42 4.19
N HIS A 180 -19.23 -3.17 3.19
CA HIS A 180 -17.89 -3.76 3.18
C HIS A 180 -16.78 -2.71 3.10
N ALA A 181 -16.99 -1.60 2.38
CA ALA A 181 -16.03 -0.51 2.35
C ALA A 181 -15.93 0.20 3.72
N GLU A 182 -17.06 0.39 4.41
CA GLU A 182 -17.10 0.92 5.78
C GLU A 182 -16.42 -0.03 6.77
N ASP A 183 -16.64 -1.34 6.66
CA ASP A 183 -15.94 -2.37 7.45
C ASP A 183 -14.43 -2.34 7.19
N TRP A 184 -13.99 -2.28 5.93
CA TRP A 184 -12.58 -2.16 5.59
C TRP A 184 -11.94 -0.92 6.22
N LYS A 185 -12.59 0.25 6.11
CA LYS A 185 -12.09 1.49 6.72
C LYS A 185 -11.93 1.36 8.22
N ALA A 186 -12.93 0.83 8.93
CA ALA A 186 -12.89 0.64 10.38
C ALA A 186 -11.78 -0.34 10.81
N ARG A 187 -11.68 -1.49 10.14
CA ARG A 187 -10.66 -2.50 10.42
C ARG A 187 -9.24 -2.01 10.16
N LEU A 188 -9.04 -1.24 9.07
CA LEU A 188 -7.75 -0.60 8.79
C LEU A 188 -7.37 0.42 9.86
N GLN A 189 -8.32 1.23 10.30
CA GLN A 189 -8.08 2.21 11.36
C GLN A 189 -7.61 1.52 12.65
N SER A 190 -8.27 0.46 13.09
CA SER A 190 -7.83 -0.36 14.23
C SER A 190 -6.43 -0.94 14.02
N LEU A 191 -6.18 -1.54 12.85
CA LEU A 191 -4.88 -2.14 12.54
C LEU A 191 -3.75 -1.11 12.64
N LEU A 192 -3.93 0.04 11.98
CA LEU A 192 -2.93 1.10 11.94
C LEU A 192 -2.66 1.66 13.34
N GLN A 193 -3.70 1.92 14.14
CA GLN A 193 -3.57 2.45 15.49
C GLN A 193 -2.93 1.43 16.45
N GLU A 194 -3.47 0.21 16.50
CA GLU A 194 -3.09 -0.77 17.51
C GLU A 194 -1.75 -1.45 17.22
N LYS A 195 -1.48 -1.77 15.95
CA LYS A 195 -0.29 -2.53 15.56
C LYS A 195 0.83 -1.70 14.97
N MET A 196 0.50 -0.55 14.37
CA MET A 196 1.47 0.26 13.65
C MET A 196 1.63 1.66 14.24
N LYS A 197 0.85 2.05 15.24
CA LYS A 197 0.85 3.41 15.81
C LYS A 197 0.72 4.53 14.77
N LEU A 198 0.08 4.22 13.64
CA LEU A 198 -0.22 5.14 12.57
C LEU A 198 -1.68 5.56 12.60
N THR A 199 -2.02 6.61 11.88
CA THR A 199 -3.38 7.14 11.82
C THR A 199 -3.78 7.38 10.37
N LEU A 200 -4.97 6.91 9.99
CA LEU A 200 -5.58 7.29 8.71
C LEU A 200 -5.92 8.79 8.71
N SER A 201 -5.62 9.46 7.62
CA SER A 201 -6.10 10.83 7.38
C SER A 201 -7.62 10.80 7.22
N GLN A 202 -8.36 11.36 8.19
CA GLN A 202 -9.84 11.37 8.15
C GLN A 202 -10.36 12.18 6.96
N GLU A 203 -9.68 13.26 6.62
CA GLU A 203 -10.06 14.16 5.53
C GLU A 203 -9.83 13.54 4.15
N LYS A 204 -8.75 12.77 3.99
CA LYS A 204 -8.36 12.16 2.71
C LYS A 204 -8.87 10.72 2.55
N THR A 205 -9.35 10.07 3.64
CA THR A 205 -9.87 8.71 3.55
C THR A 205 -11.34 8.71 3.16
N LEU A 206 -11.59 8.48 1.88
CA LEU A 206 -12.91 8.54 1.28
C LEU A 206 -13.43 7.15 0.90
N ILE A 207 -14.76 7.01 0.89
CA ILE A 207 -15.44 5.81 0.36
C ILE A 207 -16.27 6.25 -0.85
N THR A 208 -15.91 5.75 -2.02
CA THR A 208 -16.48 6.20 -3.30
C THR A 208 -17.06 5.03 -4.11
N ASP A 209 -18.29 5.19 -4.62
CA ASP A 209 -18.83 4.35 -5.69
C ASP A 209 -18.33 4.88 -7.03
N ILE A 210 -17.36 4.19 -7.64
CA ILE A 210 -16.71 4.61 -8.88
C ILE A 210 -17.62 4.59 -10.11
N ARG A 211 -18.82 4.03 -10.01
CA ARG A 211 -19.85 4.13 -11.08
C ARG A 211 -20.51 5.50 -11.08
N LYS A 212 -20.46 6.22 -9.94
CA LYS A 212 -21.10 7.53 -9.76
C LYS A 212 -20.09 8.67 -9.77
N LYS A 213 -18.97 8.52 -9.07
CA LYS A 213 -17.95 9.58 -8.91
C LYS A 213 -16.57 9.08 -9.33
N TYR A 214 -15.68 10.00 -9.66
CA TYR A 214 -14.27 9.71 -9.86
C TYR A 214 -13.58 9.52 -8.51
N ILE A 215 -12.60 8.63 -8.48
CA ILE A 215 -11.57 8.56 -7.45
C ILE A 215 -10.28 9.19 -8.00
N LYS A 216 -9.44 9.69 -7.11
CA LYS A 216 -8.12 10.24 -7.47
C LYS A 216 -7.03 9.32 -6.94
N PHE A 217 -6.14 8.87 -7.81
CA PHE A 217 -5.00 8.06 -7.43
C PHE A 217 -3.80 8.35 -8.33
N LEU A 218 -2.65 8.68 -7.74
CA LEU A 218 -1.38 8.96 -8.42
C LEU A 218 -1.46 9.99 -9.56
N GLY A 219 -2.29 11.03 -9.38
CA GLY A 219 -2.45 12.08 -10.39
C GLY A 219 -3.37 11.72 -11.55
N TYR A 220 -4.18 10.67 -11.39
CA TYR A 220 -5.21 10.27 -12.34
C TYR A 220 -6.57 10.16 -11.66
N GLU A 221 -7.62 10.38 -12.44
CA GLU A 221 -9.00 10.19 -12.07
C GLU A 221 -9.57 8.93 -12.71
N PHE A 222 -10.18 8.05 -11.91
CA PHE A 222 -10.76 6.79 -12.35
C PHE A 222 -12.27 6.78 -12.13
N LYS A 223 -13.01 6.27 -13.10
CA LYS A 223 -14.46 6.05 -13.02
C LYS A 223 -14.89 4.87 -13.88
N MET A 224 -15.95 4.19 -13.46
CA MET A 224 -16.65 3.23 -14.31
C MET A 224 -17.74 3.94 -15.11
N VAL A 225 -17.69 3.84 -16.43
CA VAL A 225 -18.70 4.38 -17.33
C VAL A 225 -19.48 3.26 -17.99
N ARG A 226 -20.72 3.52 -18.39
CA ARG A 226 -21.52 2.54 -19.14
C ARG A 226 -20.84 2.20 -20.46
N GLY A 227 -20.74 0.92 -20.77
CA GLY A 227 -20.07 0.44 -21.99
C GLY A 227 -20.36 -1.01 -22.31
N LYS A 228 -19.92 -1.44 -23.48
CA LYS A 228 -20.11 -2.81 -23.99
C LYS A 228 -19.14 -3.78 -23.29
N SER A 229 -19.46 -4.19 -22.08
CA SER A 229 -18.76 -5.25 -21.35
C SER A 229 -19.78 -6.22 -20.76
N ARG A 230 -19.34 -7.41 -20.33
CA ARG A 230 -20.22 -8.41 -19.68
C ARG A 230 -20.95 -7.84 -18.46
N ARG A 231 -20.38 -6.84 -17.77
CA ARG A 231 -20.98 -6.18 -16.60
C ARG A 231 -21.65 -4.85 -16.91
N GLY A 232 -21.66 -4.42 -18.19
CA GLY A 232 -22.24 -3.14 -18.62
C GLY A 232 -21.42 -1.90 -18.24
N TYR A 233 -20.21 -2.06 -17.73
CA TYR A 233 -19.30 -0.97 -17.34
C TYR A 233 -17.89 -1.23 -17.85
N ILE A 234 -17.22 -0.16 -18.25
CA ILE A 234 -15.81 -0.13 -18.64
C ILE A 234 -15.07 0.92 -17.81
N PRO A 235 -13.79 0.71 -17.46
CA PRO A 235 -12.99 1.72 -16.76
C PRO A 235 -12.70 2.89 -17.70
N ARG A 236 -12.67 4.09 -17.14
CA ARG A 236 -12.23 5.31 -17.78
C ARG A 236 -11.21 5.98 -16.87
N THR A 237 -9.98 6.09 -17.34
CA THR A 237 -8.87 6.73 -16.66
C THR A 237 -8.48 7.98 -17.40
N ILE A 238 -8.39 9.10 -16.72
CA ILE A 238 -7.98 10.39 -17.26
C ILE A 238 -6.98 11.06 -16.33
N PRO A 239 -6.04 11.88 -16.83
CA PRO A 239 -5.19 12.69 -15.96
C PRO A 239 -6.03 13.60 -15.06
N ASP A 240 -5.54 13.83 -13.83
CA ASP A 240 -6.21 14.72 -12.87
C ASP A 240 -6.29 16.14 -13.46
N ARG A 241 -7.50 16.63 -13.60
CA ARG A 241 -7.82 17.93 -14.22
C ARG A 241 -7.26 19.12 -13.45
N GLU A 242 -7.02 18.99 -12.16
CA GLU A 242 -6.45 20.05 -11.33
C GLU A 242 -4.94 20.19 -11.57
N ARG A 243 -4.25 19.13 -12.01
CA ARG A 243 -2.82 19.16 -12.37
C ARG A 243 -2.57 19.62 -13.82
N LEU A 244 -3.59 19.67 -14.65
CA LEU A 244 -3.51 20.15 -16.04
C LEU A 244 -3.73 21.66 -16.18
N LYS A 245 -4.03 22.37 -15.09
CA LYS A 245 -4.13 23.83 -15.02
C LYS A 245 -2.83 24.43 -14.49
#